data_69ef078f7d392f6e14aa40c692e92c67
#
_entry.id   69ef078f7d392f6e14aa40c692e92c67
#
_cell.length_a   1.000
_cell.length_b   1.000
_cell.length_c   1.000
_cell.angle_alpha   90.00
_cell.angle_beta   90.00
_cell.angle_gamma   90.00
#
_symmetry.space_group_name_H-M   'P 1'
#
loop_
_entity.id
_entity.type
_entity.pdbx_description
1 polymer ?
#
loop_
_entity_poly.entity_id
_entity_poly.type
_entity_poly.pdbx_seq_one_letter_code
_entity_poly.pdbx_strand_id
1 'polypeptide(L)'
;MIDVIIIPALSDNYIYILTDKESRVTACVDPCVSELVLKTLELNNLKLDFILNTHHHHDHVGGNLDLKKKTNCKILQKKDCI
;
A
#
# COMPACT_ATOMS: atom_id res chain seq x y z
N MET A 1 -9.55 11.45 -11.36
CA MET A 1 -8.25 12.03 -10.97
C MET A 1 -7.65 11.26 -9.82
N ILE A 2 -6.40 10.94 -9.90
CA ILE A 2 -5.74 10.15 -8.87
C ILE A 2 -4.76 10.98 -8.07
N ASP A 3 -4.86 10.91 -6.74
CA ASP A 3 -3.91 11.54 -5.86
C ASP A 3 -2.84 10.52 -5.52
N VAL A 4 -1.61 10.98 -5.44
CA VAL A 4 -0.49 10.12 -5.09
C VAL A 4 0.20 10.68 -3.86
N ILE A 5 0.35 9.84 -2.84
CA ILE A 5 1.13 10.21 -1.66
C ILE A 5 2.37 9.32 -1.67
N ILE A 6 3.54 9.93 -1.56
CA ILE A 6 4.79 9.19 -1.55
C ILE A 6 5.35 9.17 -0.14
N ILE A 7 5.60 7.99 0.40
CA ILE A 7 6.12 7.82 1.74
C ILE A 7 7.52 7.23 1.67
N PRO A 8 8.55 7.97 2.06
CA PRO A 8 9.89 7.40 2.13
C PRO A 8 9.93 6.39 3.26
N ALA A 9 10.50 5.24 3.00
CA ALA A 9 10.58 4.17 3.99
C ALA A 9 11.93 3.48 3.91
N LEU A 10 12.42 3.02 5.03
CA LEU A 10 13.71 2.37 5.14
C LEU A 10 14.80 3.32 4.58
N SER A 11 15.86 2.81 4.00
CA SER A 11 16.91 3.69 3.49
C SER A 11 16.69 4.09 2.05
N ASP A 12 16.18 3.16 1.23
CA ASP A 12 16.07 3.41 -0.20
C ASP A 12 14.71 3.10 -0.79
N ASN A 13 13.70 2.90 0.03
CA ASN A 13 12.40 2.47 -0.47
C ASN A 13 11.36 3.56 -0.39
N TYR A 14 10.37 3.47 -1.27
CA TYR A 14 9.23 4.38 -1.26
C TYR A 14 7.95 3.58 -1.30
N ILE A 15 6.98 4.04 -0.54
CA ILE A 15 5.64 3.47 -0.55
C ILE A 15 4.75 4.50 -1.22
N TYR A 16 3.88 4.05 -2.11
CA TYR A 16 2.97 4.95 -2.81
C TYR A 16 1.55 4.65 -2.41
N ILE A 17 0.79 5.68 -2.09
CA ILE A 17 -0.64 5.54 -1.83
C ILE A 17 -1.37 6.29 -2.92
N LEU A 18 -2.21 5.57 -3.65
CA LEU A 18 -2.96 6.10 -4.78
C LEU A 18 -4.43 6.12 -4.43
N THR A 19 -5.08 7.25 -4.59
CA THR A 19 -6.50 7.37 -4.31
C THR A 19 -7.23 7.96 -5.50
N ASP A 20 -8.29 7.29 -5.93
CA ASP A 20 -9.16 7.86 -6.96
C ASP A 20 -10.14 8.75 -6.23
N LYS A 21 -10.11 10.02 -6.51
CA LYS A 21 -10.94 10.99 -5.81
C LYS A 21 -12.43 10.79 -6.01
N GLU A 22 -12.85 10.26 -7.14
CA GLU A 22 -14.26 10.08 -7.38
C GLU A 22 -14.81 8.87 -6.65
N SER A 23 -14.19 7.71 -6.82
CA SER A 23 -14.67 6.49 -6.19
C SER A 23 -14.17 6.32 -4.76
N ARG A 24 -13.15 7.05 -4.37
CA ARG A 24 -12.51 6.95 -3.07
C ARG A 24 -11.79 5.61 -2.88
N VAL A 25 -11.53 4.89 -3.96
CA VAL A 25 -10.78 3.65 -3.88
C VAL A 25 -9.30 3.98 -3.66
N THR A 26 -8.70 3.33 -2.69
CA THR A 26 -7.32 3.59 -2.31
C THR A 26 -6.48 2.32 -2.42
N ALA A 27 -5.33 2.44 -3.05
CA ALA A 27 -4.37 1.35 -3.18
C ALA A 27 -3.02 1.79 -2.61
N CYS A 28 -2.30 0.82 -2.05
CA CYS A 28 -0.95 1.06 -1.55
C CYS A 28 0.02 0.20 -2.34
N VAL A 29 1.07 0.80 -2.86
CA VAL A 29 2.06 0.09 -3.65
C VAL A 29 3.28 -0.21 -2.79
N ASP A 30 3.65 -1.48 -2.73
CA ASP A 30 4.86 -1.97 -2.02
C ASP A 30 4.97 -1.49 -0.57
N PRO A 31 4.00 -1.81 0.28
CA PRO A 31 4.03 -1.36 1.68
C PRO A 31 5.04 -2.15 2.50
N CYS A 32 6.27 -1.71 2.52
CA CYS A 32 7.33 -2.39 3.27
C CYS A 32 7.28 -2.10 4.77
N VAL A 33 6.61 -1.02 5.18
CA VAL A 33 6.44 -0.70 6.60
C VAL A 33 4.98 -0.37 6.84
N SER A 34 4.25 -1.27 7.45
CA SER A 34 2.81 -1.11 7.62
C SER A 34 2.43 0.07 8.50
N GLU A 35 3.21 0.36 9.52
CA GLU A 35 2.90 1.46 10.42
C GLU A 35 2.85 2.80 9.71
N LEU A 36 3.76 3.03 8.77
CA LEU A 36 3.79 4.27 8.02
C LEU A 36 2.54 4.38 7.14
N VAL A 37 2.12 3.28 6.55
CA VAL A 37 0.94 3.25 5.71
C VAL A 37 -0.31 3.55 6.54
N LEU A 38 -0.46 2.86 7.67
CA LEU A 38 -1.63 3.06 8.53
C LEU A 38 -1.72 4.48 9.05
N LYS A 39 -0.60 5.05 9.42
CA LYS A 39 -0.57 6.42 9.91
C LYS A 39 -0.98 7.41 8.81
N THR A 40 -0.47 7.20 7.60
CA THR A 40 -0.79 8.06 6.48
C THR A 40 -2.27 7.96 6.10
N LEU A 41 -2.82 6.75 6.11
CA LEU A 41 -4.24 6.55 5.82
C LEU A 41 -5.09 7.28 6.85
N GLU A 42 -4.73 7.18 8.12
CA GLU A 42 -5.47 7.83 9.18
C GLU A 42 -5.41 9.35 9.06
N LEU A 43 -4.23 9.90 8.80
CA LEU A 43 -4.06 11.34 8.68
C LEU A 43 -4.84 11.92 7.51
N ASN A 44 -5.05 11.12 6.47
CA ASN A 44 -5.77 11.57 5.27
C ASN A 44 -7.20 11.05 5.20
N ASN A 45 -7.64 10.38 6.26
CA ASN A 45 -8.99 9.82 6.34
C ASN A 45 -9.31 8.93 5.15
N LEU A 46 -8.40 8.01 4.85
CA LEU A 46 -8.54 7.09 3.74
C LEU A 46 -8.70 5.66 4.23
N LYS A 47 -9.42 4.86 3.45
CA LYS A 47 -9.61 3.44 3.75
C LYS A 47 -8.87 2.66 2.68
N LEU A 48 -7.98 1.77 3.08
CA LEU A 48 -7.20 0.99 2.14
C LEU A 48 -8.05 -0.14 1.55
N ASP A 49 -8.11 -0.19 0.23
CA ASP A 49 -8.87 -1.22 -0.49
C ASP A 49 -7.98 -2.28 -1.10
N PHE A 50 -6.82 -1.90 -1.61
CA PHE A 50 -5.92 -2.82 -2.29
C PHE A 50 -4.48 -2.58 -1.94
N ILE A 51 -3.69 -3.66 -1.97
CA ILE A 51 -2.25 -3.58 -1.91
C ILE A 51 -1.74 -4.12 -3.24
N LEU A 52 -0.86 -3.37 -3.90
CA LEU A 52 -0.25 -3.76 -5.15
C LEU A 52 1.24 -4.01 -4.91
N ASN A 53 1.71 -5.18 -5.26
CA ASN A 53 3.13 -5.50 -5.10
C ASN A 53 3.80 -5.62 -6.44
N THR A 54 4.89 -4.89 -6.63
CA THR A 54 5.63 -4.93 -7.86
C THR A 54 6.78 -5.93 -7.81
N HIS A 55 7.16 -6.36 -6.60
CA HIS A 55 8.27 -7.27 -6.40
C HIS A 55 7.91 -8.38 -5.43
N HIS A 56 8.60 -9.49 -5.52
CA HIS A 56 8.40 -10.60 -4.60
C HIS A 56 9.50 -10.64 -3.55
N HIS A 57 9.89 -9.52 -3.03
CA HIS A 57 10.93 -9.48 -2.00
C HIS A 57 10.31 -9.54 -0.63
N HIS A 58 10.99 -10.21 0.29
CA HIS A 58 10.51 -10.31 1.66
C HIS A 58 10.31 -8.95 2.30
N ASP A 59 11.16 -8.00 1.95
CA ASP A 59 11.08 -6.65 2.50
C ASP A 59 9.76 -5.97 2.18
N HIS A 60 9.16 -6.33 1.07
CA HIS A 60 7.91 -5.70 0.65
C HIS A 60 6.69 -6.49 1.07
N VAL A 61 6.87 -7.78 1.32
CA VAL A 61 5.75 -8.64 1.66
C VAL A 61 5.42 -8.59 3.15
N GLY A 62 6.41 -8.26 3.99
CA GLY A 62 6.19 -8.22 5.44
C GLY A 62 5.07 -7.31 5.87
N GLY A 63 4.87 -6.17 5.20
CA GLY A 63 3.81 -5.25 5.54
C GLY A 63 2.44 -5.67 5.05
N ASN A 64 2.39 -6.55 4.04
CA ASN A 64 1.12 -6.94 3.42
C ASN A 64 0.18 -7.66 4.37
N LEU A 65 0.69 -8.64 5.10
CA LEU A 65 -0.14 -9.42 6.00
C LEU A 65 -0.66 -8.58 7.16
N ASP A 66 0.18 -7.70 7.67
CA ASP A 66 -0.21 -6.84 8.76
C ASP A 66 -1.31 -5.87 8.31
N LEU A 67 -1.14 -5.28 7.14
CA LEU A 67 -2.14 -4.36 6.60
C LEU A 67 -3.44 -5.09 6.28
N LYS A 68 -3.36 -6.30 5.76
CA LYS A 68 -4.56 -7.07 5.46
C LYS A 68 -5.35 -7.36 6.74
N LYS A 69 -4.67 -7.69 7.81
CA LYS A 69 -5.33 -7.95 9.08
C LYS A 69 -6.01 -6.70 9.62
N LYS A 70 -5.36 -5.57 9.49
CA LYS A 70 -5.87 -4.31 10.08
C LYS A 70 -6.88 -3.58 9.22
N THR A 71 -6.81 -3.74 7.91
CA THR A 71 -7.70 -3.03 6.98
C THR A 71 -8.65 -3.92 6.21
N ASN A 72 -8.40 -5.22 6.23
CA ASN A 72 -9.19 -6.19 5.45
C ASN A 72 -9.13 -5.91 3.94
N CYS A 73 -8.00 -5.35 3.48
CA CYS A 73 -7.82 -5.04 2.07
C CYS A 73 -7.48 -6.29 1.26
N LYS A 74 -7.53 -6.18 -0.06
CA LYS A 74 -7.16 -7.26 -0.95
C LYS A 74 -5.73 -7.06 -1.42
N ILE A 75 -4.97 -8.14 -1.54
CA ILE A 75 -3.59 -8.08 -1.99
C ILE A 75 -3.54 -8.55 -3.44
N LEU A 76 -3.02 -7.69 -4.32
CA LEU A 76 -2.83 -8.02 -5.72
C LEU A 76 -1.33 -8.11 -5.98
N GLN A 77 -0.87 -9.28 -6.37
CA GLN A 77 0.54 -9.49 -6.65
C GLN A 77 0.76 -9.72 -8.12
N LYS A 78 1.93 -9.37 -8.57
CA LYS A 78 2.31 -9.69 -9.90
C LYS A 78 2.56 -11.18 -9.89
N LYS A 79 1.60 -12.01 -10.40
CA LYS A 79 1.73 -13.37 -10.40
C LYS A 79 2.63 -13.74 -11.42
N ASP A 80 3.47 -14.41 -11.24
CA ASP A 80 4.33 -14.91 -12.10
C ASP A 80 3.90 -14.98 -13.37
N CYS A 81 3.90 -14.33 -13.89
CA CYS A 81 3.46 -14.37 -14.97
C CYS A 81 4.12 -14.93 -15.78
N ILE A 82 3.96 -15.37 -15.71
CA ILE A 82 4.38 -15.86 -16.29
C ILE A 82 4.77 -15.74 -16.91
#